data_69be8eacf9ac35e4103478477373650e
#
_entry.id   69be8eacf9ac35e4103478477373650e
#
_cell.length_a   1.000
_cell.length_b   1.000
_cell.length_c   1.000
_cell.angle_alpha   90.00
_cell.angle_beta   90.00
_cell.angle_gamma   90.00
#
_symmetry.space_group_name_H-M   'P 1'
#
loop_
_entity.id
_entity.type
_entity.pdbx_description
1 polymer ?
#
loop_
_entity_poly.entity_id
_entity_poly.type
_entity_poly.pdbx_seq_one_letter_code
_entity_poly.pdbx_strand_id
1 'polypeptide(L)'
;MREIMSWNICLKEHVKNVEPDHDKIKSIQKMCRIRLRVTKDIELDEETASIIATDYYEIIKELLTALLLKHGLKSNNHECLISFFKENYTKYEYETQTMHSLKNVRNRVSYDGIFVKKEYIDSNKLEFEHCIELLNKLVKE
;
A
#
# COMPACT_ATOMS: atom_id res chain seq x y z
N MET A 1 -10.14 -10.04 11.51
CA MET A 1 -9.08 -9.31 10.79
C MET A 1 -7.78 -9.40 11.59
N ARG A 2 -6.69 -9.65 10.88
CA ARG A 2 -5.38 -9.74 11.49
C ARG A 2 -4.92 -8.36 11.97
N GLU A 3 -4.36 -8.30 13.17
CA GLU A 3 -3.82 -7.04 13.69
C GLU A 3 -2.53 -6.64 12.98
N ILE A 4 -2.24 -5.34 12.97
CA ILE A 4 -0.99 -4.81 12.44
C ILE A 4 0.16 -5.25 13.36
N MET A 5 1.22 -5.80 12.77
CA MET A 5 2.41 -6.23 13.51
C MET A 5 3.04 -5.05 14.25
N SER A 6 3.55 -5.30 15.47
CA SER A 6 4.24 -4.31 16.27
C SER A 6 5.48 -3.77 15.53
N TRP A 7 5.66 -2.44 15.54
CA TRP A 7 6.86 -1.83 14.93
C TRP A 7 8.15 -2.29 15.59
N ASN A 8 8.13 -2.57 16.89
CA ASN A 8 9.32 -3.08 17.60
C ASN A 8 9.76 -4.43 17.05
N ILE A 9 8.82 -5.32 16.75
CA ILE A 9 9.13 -6.62 16.13
C ILE A 9 9.68 -6.40 14.72
N CYS A 10 9.07 -5.49 13.95
CA CYS A 10 9.54 -5.17 12.61
C CYS A 10 10.98 -4.68 12.61
N LEU A 11 11.31 -3.72 13.47
CA LEU A 11 12.66 -3.18 13.57
C LEU A 11 13.69 -4.26 13.91
N LYS A 12 13.32 -5.17 14.78
CA LYS A 12 14.23 -6.21 15.25
C LYS A 12 14.45 -7.30 14.21
N GLU A 13 13.39 -7.71 13.50
CA GLU A 13 13.44 -8.94 12.70
C GLU A 13 13.31 -8.74 11.20
N HIS A 14 12.75 -7.63 10.74
CA HIS A 14 12.34 -7.48 9.34
C HIS A 14 12.80 -6.21 8.65
N VAL A 15 13.45 -5.30 9.34
CA VAL A 15 13.82 -3.98 8.79
C VAL A 15 15.34 -3.82 8.77
N LYS A 16 15.85 -3.30 7.66
CA LYS A 16 17.27 -3.00 7.48
C LYS A 16 17.47 -1.51 7.28
N ASN A 17 18.62 -1.00 7.75
CA ASN A 17 19.05 0.34 7.41
C ASN A 17 19.69 0.31 6.03
N VAL A 18 19.34 1.27 5.18
CA VAL A 18 19.90 1.41 3.83
C VAL A 18 20.15 2.89 3.56
N GLU A 19 21.01 3.18 2.59
CA GLU A 19 21.17 4.54 2.10
C GLU A 19 19.92 4.95 1.31
N PRO A 20 19.35 6.13 1.57
CA PRO A 20 18.25 6.64 0.75
C PRO A 20 18.70 6.78 -0.71
N ASP A 21 17.92 6.24 -1.61
CA ASP A 21 18.20 6.28 -3.04
C ASP A 21 17.11 7.10 -3.73
N HIS A 22 17.41 8.38 -3.96
CA HIS A 22 16.45 9.33 -4.50
C HIS A 22 15.99 8.99 -5.91
N ASP A 23 16.88 8.46 -6.73
CA ASP A 23 16.54 8.05 -8.11
C ASP A 23 15.58 6.87 -8.10
N LYS A 24 15.81 5.92 -7.21
CA LYS A 24 14.92 4.78 -7.03
C LYS A 24 13.54 5.22 -6.54
N ILE A 25 13.49 6.15 -5.57
CA ILE A 25 12.23 6.72 -5.06
C ILE A 25 11.43 7.34 -6.20
N LYS A 26 12.07 8.17 -7.03
CA LYS A 26 11.41 8.81 -8.17
C LYS A 26 10.91 7.79 -9.19
N SER A 27 11.70 6.75 -9.43
CA SER A 27 11.33 5.67 -10.34
C SER A 27 10.11 4.92 -9.83
N ILE A 28 10.06 4.62 -8.54
CA ILE A 28 8.90 3.98 -7.91
C ILE A 28 7.65 4.86 -8.07
N GLN A 29 7.78 6.15 -7.79
CA GLN A 29 6.64 7.08 -7.93
C GLN A 29 6.14 7.15 -9.36
N LYS A 30 7.05 7.19 -10.33
CA LYS A 30 6.69 7.19 -11.75
C LYS A 30 5.93 5.91 -12.13
N MET A 31 6.43 4.75 -11.71
CA MET A 31 5.76 3.48 -11.97
C MET A 31 4.38 3.44 -11.33
N CYS A 32 4.24 3.95 -10.11
CA CYS A 32 2.95 4.00 -9.43
C CYS A 32 1.95 4.90 -10.16
N ARG A 33 2.39 6.04 -10.71
CA ARG A 33 1.52 6.89 -11.53
C ARG A 33 1.00 6.15 -12.76
N ILE A 34 1.88 5.41 -13.43
CA ILE A 34 1.53 4.61 -14.60
C ILE A 34 0.53 3.52 -14.22
N ARG A 35 0.81 2.78 -13.14
CA ARG A 35 -0.08 1.72 -12.64
C ARG A 35 -1.47 2.27 -12.31
N LEU A 36 -1.54 3.42 -11.65
CA LEU A 36 -2.82 4.03 -11.29
C LEU A 36 -3.62 4.39 -12.53
N ARG A 37 -2.96 4.98 -13.53
CA ARG A 37 -3.61 5.31 -14.81
C ARG A 37 -4.18 4.06 -15.48
N VAL A 38 -3.38 3.00 -15.56
CA VAL A 38 -3.81 1.74 -16.17
C VAL A 38 -4.97 1.11 -15.37
N THR A 39 -4.87 1.12 -14.05
CA THR A 39 -5.92 0.57 -13.18
C THR A 39 -7.24 1.31 -13.36
N LYS A 40 -7.21 2.64 -13.46
CA LYS A 40 -8.42 3.45 -13.67
C LYS A 40 -9.09 3.18 -15.02
N ASP A 41 -8.33 2.72 -16.01
CA ASP A 41 -8.86 2.40 -17.33
C ASP A 41 -9.52 1.02 -17.40
N ILE A 42 -9.36 0.18 -16.38
CA ILE A 42 -10.00 -1.13 -16.33
C ILE A 42 -11.50 -0.93 -16.08
N GLU A 43 -12.35 -1.48 -16.95
CA GLU A 43 -13.78 -1.46 -16.73
C GLU A 43 -14.11 -2.31 -15.50
N LEU A 44 -14.81 -1.71 -14.53
CA LEU A 44 -15.15 -2.37 -13.28
C LEU A 44 -16.40 -3.26 -13.46
N ASP A 45 -16.22 -4.55 -13.19
CA ASP A 45 -17.31 -5.51 -13.13
C ASP A 45 -16.95 -6.63 -12.14
N GLU A 46 -17.79 -7.66 -12.02
CA GLU A 46 -17.56 -8.75 -11.07
C GLU A 46 -16.31 -9.58 -11.41
N GLU A 47 -15.89 -9.59 -12.66
CA GLU A 47 -14.67 -10.33 -13.07
C GLU A 47 -13.39 -9.54 -12.81
N THR A 48 -13.45 -8.21 -12.95
CA THR A 48 -12.25 -7.36 -12.84
C THR A 48 -12.04 -6.79 -11.45
N ALA A 49 -13.04 -6.84 -10.57
CA ALA A 49 -12.97 -6.20 -9.26
C ALA A 49 -11.77 -6.69 -8.42
N SER A 50 -11.48 -7.99 -8.47
CA SER A 50 -10.33 -8.56 -7.73
C SER A 50 -9.00 -8.08 -8.25
N ILE A 51 -8.88 -7.94 -9.57
CA ILE A 51 -7.67 -7.40 -10.21
C ILE A 51 -7.48 -5.95 -9.80
N ILE A 52 -8.55 -5.15 -9.83
CA ILE A 52 -8.50 -3.74 -9.43
C ILE A 52 -8.08 -3.58 -7.97
N ALA A 53 -8.66 -4.39 -7.07
CA ALA A 53 -8.28 -4.37 -5.65
C ALA A 53 -6.80 -4.68 -5.46
N THR A 54 -6.31 -5.71 -6.13
CA THR A 54 -4.91 -6.12 -6.07
C THR A 54 -3.99 -5.03 -6.60
N ASP A 55 -4.38 -4.35 -7.69
CA ASP A 55 -3.60 -3.26 -8.28
C ASP A 55 -3.52 -2.05 -7.33
N TYR A 56 -4.62 -1.67 -6.70
CA TYR A 56 -4.59 -0.60 -5.70
C TYR A 56 -3.66 -0.94 -4.53
N TYR A 57 -3.71 -2.18 -4.05
CA TYR A 57 -2.81 -2.59 -2.98
C TYR A 57 -1.35 -2.54 -3.42
N GLU A 58 -1.05 -3.00 -4.63
CA GLU A 58 0.32 -2.99 -5.16
C GLU A 58 0.88 -1.57 -5.23
N ILE A 59 0.06 -0.61 -5.68
CA ILE A 59 0.46 0.80 -5.73
C ILE A 59 0.77 1.32 -4.33
N ILE A 60 -0.12 1.07 -3.37
CA ILE A 60 0.07 1.51 -1.99
C ILE A 60 1.33 0.87 -1.39
N LYS A 61 1.53 -0.42 -1.60
CA LYS A 61 2.71 -1.14 -1.11
C LYS A 61 4.00 -0.52 -1.65
N GLU A 62 4.04 -0.22 -2.94
CA GLU A 62 5.22 0.37 -3.55
C GLU A 62 5.48 1.80 -3.03
N LEU A 63 4.44 2.58 -2.82
CA LEU A 63 4.59 3.92 -2.25
C LEU A 63 5.06 3.87 -0.79
N LEU A 64 4.59 2.91 -0.01
CA LEU A 64 5.09 2.68 1.35
C LEU A 64 6.57 2.28 1.32
N THR A 65 6.96 1.44 0.36
CA THR A 65 8.36 1.06 0.17
C THR A 65 9.22 2.30 -0.10
N ALA A 66 8.75 3.19 -0.97
CA ALA A 66 9.44 4.45 -1.25
C ALA A 66 9.54 5.34 -0.02
N LEU A 67 8.48 5.38 0.79
CA LEU A 67 8.46 6.17 2.02
C LEU A 67 9.48 5.64 3.05
N LEU A 68 9.56 4.33 3.25
CA LEU A 68 10.58 3.74 4.09
C LEU A 68 11.98 4.07 3.56
N LEU A 69 12.19 3.93 2.26
CA LEU A 69 13.48 4.20 1.63
C LEU A 69 13.90 5.66 1.84
N LYS A 70 12.96 6.60 1.79
CA LYS A 70 13.22 8.00 2.12
C LYS A 70 13.78 8.16 3.54
N HIS A 71 13.33 7.34 4.47
CA HIS A 71 13.80 7.33 5.86
C HIS A 71 15.02 6.42 6.07
N GLY A 72 15.61 5.91 5.01
CA GLY A 72 16.77 5.03 5.12
C GLY A 72 16.46 3.64 5.62
N LEU A 73 15.25 3.15 5.34
CA LEU A 73 14.78 1.85 5.80
C LEU A 73 14.30 1.00 4.64
N LYS A 74 14.42 -0.32 4.80
CA LYS A 74 13.95 -1.31 3.84
C LYS A 74 13.36 -2.50 4.59
N SER A 75 12.24 -3.01 4.10
CA SER A 75 11.64 -4.25 4.62
C SER A 75 11.07 -5.09 3.50
N ASN A 76 11.27 -6.40 3.58
CA ASN A 76 10.64 -7.37 2.69
C ASN A 76 9.32 -7.89 3.24
N ASN A 77 8.97 -7.50 4.47
CA ASN A 77 7.73 -7.91 5.10
C ASN A 77 6.67 -6.82 4.91
N HIS A 78 5.61 -7.13 4.15
CA HIS A 78 4.57 -6.15 3.82
C HIS A 78 3.81 -5.66 5.05
N GLU A 79 3.68 -6.49 6.10
CA GLU A 79 3.05 -6.05 7.34
C GLU A 79 3.85 -4.92 8.00
N CYS A 80 5.17 -4.97 7.86
CA CYS A 80 6.06 -3.95 8.42
C CYS A 80 5.99 -2.61 7.69
N LEU A 81 5.60 -2.61 6.42
CA LEU A 81 5.39 -1.35 5.69
C LEU A 81 4.24 -0.56 6.34
N ILE A 82 3.14 -1.24 6.65
CA ILE A 82 1.99 -0.62 7.30
C ILE A 82 2.29 -0.29 8.76
N SER A 83 3.03 -1.17 9.45
CA SER A 83 3.47 -0.93 10.82
C SER A 83 4.31 0.34 10.93
N PHE A 84 5.23 0.56 9.98
CA PHE A 84 6.01 1.79 9.90
C PHE A 84 5.10 3.01 9.81
N PHE A 85 4.12 2.96 8.92
CA PHE A 85 3.21 4.09 8.71
C PHE A 85 2.39 4.37 9.97
N LYS A 86 1.88 3.34 10.60
CA LYS A 86 1.13 3.46 11.86
C LYS A 86 1.95 4.15 12.94
N GLU A 87 3.21 3.75 13.10
CA GLU A 87 4.08 4.25 14.16
C GLU A 87 4.53 5.69 13.93
N ASN A 88 4.85 6.04 12.69
CA ASN A 88 5.51 7.30 12.37
C ASN A 88 4.57 8.38 11.84
N TYR A 89 3.36 8.04 11.47
CA TYR A 89 2.37 8.95 10.91
C TYR A 89 1.03 8.80 11.64
N THR A 90 1.08 9.01 12.96
CA THR A 90 -0.04 8.71 13.87
C THR A 90 -1.31 9.50 13.58
N LYS A 91 -1.21 10.67 12.97
CA LYS A 91 -2.40 11.47 12.63
C LYS A 91 -3.20 10.89 11.47
N TYR A 92 -2.66 9.89 10.77
CA TYR A 92 -3.32 9.24 9.63
C TYR A 92 -3.82 7.84 9.99
N GLU A 93 -4.39 7.68 11.17
CA GLU A 93 -4.87 6.37 11.63
C GLU A 93 -5.97 5.81 10.74
N TYR A 94 -6.89 6.67 10.25
CA TYR A 94 -7.93 6.24 9.33
C TYR A 94 -7.33 5.64 8.06
N GLU A 95 -6.37 6.33 7.47
CA GLU A 95 -5.69 5.87 6.25
C GLU A 95 -4.90 4.58 6.50
N THR A 96 -4.28 4.46 7.68
CA THR A 96 -3.57 3.26 8.08
C THR A 96 -4.52 2.06 8.08
N GLN A 97 -5.71 2.22 8.66
CA GLN A 97 -6.70 1.14 8.71
C GLN A 97 -7.24 0.80 7.32
N THR A 98 -7.41 1.79 6.46
CA THR A 98 -7.81 1.57 5.07
C THR A 98 -6.80 0.70 4.34
N MET A 99 -5.51 1.03 4.46
CA MET A 99 -4.44 0.27 3.81
C MET A 99 -4.33 -1.15 4.38
N HIS A 100 -4.49 -1.29 5.68
CA HIS A 100 -4.46 -2.59 6.34
C HIS A 100 -5.62 -3.48 5.90
N SER A 101 -6.83 -2.91 5.82
CA SER A 101 -8.01 -3.63 5.34
C SER A 101 -7.84 -4.10 3.90
N LEU A 102 -7.31 -3.23 3.04
CA LEU A 102 -7.06 -3.58 1.65
C LEU A 102 -6.01 -4.70 1.54
N LYS A 103 -4.95 -4.65 2.36
CA LYS A 103 -3.96 -5.73 2.40
C LYS A 103 -4.62 -7.08 2.74
N ASN A 104 -5.52 -7.09 3.70
CA ASN A 104 -6.23 -8.31 4.09
C ASN A 104 -7.14 -8.83 2.98
N VAL A 105 -7.83 -7.94 2.26
CA VAL A 105 -8.65 -8.31 1.10
C VAL A 105 -7.76 -8.91 0.01
N ARG A 106 -6.67 -8.26 -0.33
CA ARG A 106 -5.71 -8.74 -1.35
C ARG A 106 -5.17 -10.12 -0.98
N ASN A 107 -4.87 -10.36 0.30
CA ASN A 107 -4.38 -11.65 0.74
C ASN A 107 -5.42 -12.76 0.53
N ARG A 108 -6.70 -12.48 0.78
CA ARG A 108 -7.77 -13.45 0.52
C ARG A 108 -7.91 -13.74 -0.98
N VAL A 109 -7.77 -12.73 -1.82
CA VAL A 109 -7.78 -12.93 -3.28
C VAL A 109 -6.62 -13.82 -3.71
N SER A 110 -5.39 -13.50 -3.26
CA SER A 110 -4.18 -14.16 -3.72
C SER A 110 -3.99 -15.56 -3.13
N TYR A 111 -4.32 -15.77 -1.86
CA TYR A 111 -4.04 -17.01 -1.16
C TYR A 111 -5.24 -17.93 -1.06
N ASP A 112 -6.45 -17.38 -0.98
CA ASP A 112 -7.68 -18.17 -0.78
C ASP A 112 -8.55 -18.24 -2.03
N GLY A 113 -8.18 -17.53 -3.11
CA GLY A 113 -8.91 -17.53 -4.36
C GLY A 113 -10.31 -16.93 -4.27
N ILE A 114 -10.53 -16.02 -3.31
CA ILE A 114 -11.83 -15.38 -3.10
C ILE A 114 -11.95 -14.19 -4.05
N PHE A 115 -13.09 -14.09 -4.76
CA PHE A 115 -13.37 -12.96 -5.64
C PHE A 115 -13.95 -11.79 -4.85
N VAL A 116 -13.44 -10.60 -5.13
CA VAL A 116 -13.97 -9.34 -4.59
C VAL A 116 -15.19 -8.95 -5.39
N LYS A 117 -16.23 -8.44 -4.71
CA LYS A 117 -17.43 -7.94 -5.38
C LYS A 117 -17.20 -6.53 -5.93
N LYS A 118 -17.89 -6.22 -7.01
CA LYS A 118 -17.85 -4.90 -7.63
C LYS A 118 -18.14 -3.78 -6.62
N GLU A 119 -19.13 -4.00 -5.75
CA GLU A 119 -19.55 -3.03 -4.73
C GLU A 119 -18.41 -2.66 -3.76
N TYR A 120 -17.51 -3.59 -3.50
CA TYR A 120 -16.36 -3.30 -2.65
C TYR A 120 -15.49 -2.19 -3.25
N ILE A 121 -15.24 -2.26 -4.56
CA ILE A 121 -14.46 -1.23 -5.26
C ILE A 121 -15.24 0.07 -5.30
N ASP A 122 -16.52 0.03 -5.69
CA ASP A 122 -17.36 1.24 -5.74
C ASP A 122 -17.39 1.97 -4.40
N SER A 123 -17.43 1.23 -3.30
CA SER A 123 -17.52 1.80 -1.95
C SER A 123 -16.18 2.32 -1.42
N ASN A 124 -15.05 1.83 -1.93
CA ASN A 124 -13.75 2.10 -1.30
C ASN A 124 -12.73 2.78 -2.22
N LYS A 125 -12.98 2.89 -3.53
CA LYS A 125 -11.95 3.39 -4.46
C LYS A 125 -11.49 4.82 -4.15
N LEU A 126 -12.40 5.68 -3.68
CA LEU A 126 -12.02 7.06 -3.33
C LEU A 126 -11.06 7.08 -2.13
N GLU A 127 -11.27 6.22 -1.15
CA GLU A 127 -10.36 6.07 -0.02
C GLU A 127 -9.01 5.53 -0.45
N PHE A 128 -8.98 4.58 -1.40
CA PHE A 128 -7.71 4.06 -1.92
C PHE A 128 -6.96 5.16 -2.67
N GLU A 129 -7.65 5.93 -3.49
CA GLU A 129 -7.03 7.04 -4.23
C GLU A 129 -6.55 8.14 -3.29
N HIS A 130 -7.29 8.40 -2.22
CA HIS A 130 -6.87 9.33 -1.18
C HIS A 130 -5.57 8.87 -0.49
N CYS A 131 -5.48 7.59 -0.16
CA CYS A 131 -4.25 7.03 0.43
C CYS A 131 -3.06 7.17 -0.53
N ILE A 132 -3.28 6.93 -1.82
CA ILE A 132 -2.23 7.06 -2.84
C ILE A 132 -1.76 8.52 -2.94
N GLU A 133 -2.66 9.48 -2.98
CA GLU A 133 -2.31 10.90 -2.99
C GLU A 133 -1.53 11.30 -1.75
N LEU A 134 -1.98 10.86 -0.58
CA LEU A 134 -1.32 11.14 0.68
C LEU A 134 0.11 10.58 0.69
N LEU A 135 0.28 9.33 0.29
CA LEU A 135 1.61 8.70 0.26
C LEU A 135 2.54 9.41 -0.71
N ASN A 136 2.05 9.78 -1.90
CA ASN A 136 2.84 10.55 -2.87
C ASN A 136 3.31 11.87 -2.28
N LYS A 137 2.43 12.57 -1.56
CA LYS A 137 2.78 13.82 -0.89
C LYS A 137 3.85 13.61 0.16
N LEU A 138 3.70 12.60 1.02
CA LEU A 138 4.65 12.31 2.09
C LEU A 138 6.01 11.88 1.55
N VAL A 139 6.03 11.14 0.46
CA VAL A 139 7.29 10.73 -0.19
C VAL A 139 8.04 11.95 -0.74
N LYS A 140 7.33 12.95 -1.26
CA LYS A 140 7.95 14.17 -1.80
C LYS A 140 8.49 15.11 -0.73
N GLU A 141 7.90 15.12 0.44
CA GLU A 141 8.35 15.97 1.55
C GLU A 141 9.70 15.51 2.14
#